data_843e5807419b8f9300d1a6dac87519b3
#
_entry.id   843e5807419b8f9300d1a6dac87519b3
#
_cell.length_a   1.000
_cell.length_b   1.000
_cell.length_c   1.000
_cell.angle_alpha   90.00
_cell.angle_beta   90.00
_cell.angle_gamma   90.00
#
_symmetry.space_group_name_H-M   'P 1'
#
loop_
_entity.id
_entity.type
_entity.pdbx_description
1 polymer ?
#
loop_
_entity_poly.entity_id
_entity_poly.type
_entity_poly.pdbx_seq_one_letter_code
_entity_poly.pdbx_strand_id
1 'polypeptide(L)'
;MQIQANYLYLIAQFLNSGTNLRTDEYGGSIENRARLLFEIAETVLKYVEPGQVGIKIGPMHLTGPFVANADTLPGMEYVIKRLNDYSLAHLLMMGATSDFTGTPLEGLAGDGMFDHFRRVYNGHFIANVDMSQERANRLIAAGTVDSVAFARPYIANPDLAGRFLTSAPLSEINWPTVYASGPKGYIDYPTLLTTLSDS
;
A
#
# COMPACT_ATOMS: atom_id res chain seq x y z
N MET A 1 3.15 14.56 -0.27
CA MET A 1 3.50 13.84 0.98
C MET A 1 2.67 12.57 1.11
N GLN A 2 3.21 11.47 1.70
CA GLN A 2 2.40 10.27 1.96
C GLN A 2 2.56 9.83 3.42
N ILE A 3 1.44 9.71 4.12
CA ILE A 3 1.38 9.22 5.50
C ILE A 3 1.39 7.69 5.46
N GLN A 4 2.33 7.09 6.22
CA GLN A 4 2.52 5.64 6.27
C GLN A 4 1.69 5.04 7.41
N ALA A 5 0.57 4.41 7.09
CA ALA A 5 -0.36 3.81 8.05
C ALA A 5 -0.57 2.31 7.83
N ASN A 6 0.45 1.59 7.36
CA ASN A 6 0.36 0.17 7.09
C ASN A 6 1.55 -0.63 7.64
N TYR A 7 1.52 -1.95 7.41
CA TYR A 7 2.53 -2.91 7.80
C TYR A 7 2.78 -2.90 9.31
N LEU A 8 4.02 -2.91 9.78
CA LEU A 8 4.39 -2.98 11.20
C LEU A 8 4.69 -1.60 11.83
N TYR A 9 4.39 -0.50 11.12
CA TYR A 9 4.76 0.84 11.56
C TYR A 9 3.77 1.43 12.55
N LEU A 10 4.16 2.50 13.23
CA LEU A 10 3.49 3.08 14.40
C LEU A 10 1.98 3.22 14.22
N ILE A 11 1.52 3.90 13.15
CA ILE A 11 0.09 4.16 12.96
C ILE A 11 -0.68 2.83 12.80
N ALA A 12 -0.12 1.87 12.05
CA ALA A 12 -0.72 0.55 11.89
C ALA A 12 -0.80 -0.21 13.21
N GLN A 13 0.20 -0.07 14.10
CA GLN A 13 0.15 -0.66 15.44
C GLN A 13 -0.96 -0.06 16.31
N PHE A 14 -1.25 1.23 16.16
CA PHE A 14 -2.40 1.86 16.83
C PHE A 14 -3.74 1.36 16.31
N LEU A 15 -3.86 1.18 15.00
CA LEU A 15 -5.10 0.69 14.36
C LEU A 15 -5.45 -0.75 14.74
N ASN A 16 -4.46 -1.60 14.99
CA ASN A 16 -4.63 -3.02 15.20
C ASN A 16 -4.92 -3.35 16.68
N SER A 17 -6.04 -4.05 16.96
CA SER A 17 -6.44 -4.43 18.32
C SER A 17 -5.54 -5.48 18.96
N GLY A 18 -4.78 -6.24 18.17
CA GLY A 18 -3.80 -7.21 18.69
C GLY A 18 -2.53 -6.56 19.24
N THR A 19 -2.18 -5.38 18.74
CA THR A 19 -0.98 -4.62 19.18
C THR A 19 -1.32 -3.46 20.09
N ASN A 20 -2.48 -2.82 19.88
CA ASN A 20 -2.93 -1.69 20.68
C ASN A 20 -3.75 -2.15 21.89
N LEU A 21 -3.06 -2.38 22.99
CA LEU A 21 -3.65 -2.80 24.27
C LEU A 21 -3.92 -1.62 25.22
N ARG A 22 -3.93 -0.38 24.69
CA ARG A 22 -4.18 0.84 25.48
C ARG A 22 -5.64 0.88 25.97
N THR A 23 -5.83 1.52 27.12
CA THR A 23 -7.14 1.71 27.76
C THR A 23 -7.58 3.16 27.83
N ASP A 24 -6.78 4.06 27.25
CA ASP A 24 -7.06 5.49 27.11
C ASP A 24 -7.78 5.82 25.78
N GLU A 25 -7.87 7.09 25.46
CA GLU A 25 -8.53 7.61 24.27
C GLU A 25 -7.91 7.18 22.93
N TYR A 26 -6.76 6.49 22.93
CA TYR A 26 -6.09 5.94 21.75
C TYR A 26 -6.21 4.41 21.67
N GLY A 27 -6.98 3.77 22.56
CA GLY A 27 -7.14 2.32 22.60
C GLY A 27 -8.60 1.88 22.80
N GLY A 28 -8.82 0.57 22.80
CA GLY A 28 -10.16 -0.02 22.95
C GLY A 28 -10.97 0.00 21.67
N SER A 29 -11.88 0.95 21.48
CA SER A 29 -12.78 0.98 20.32
C SER A 29 -12.03 1.26 19.00
N ILE A 30 -12.67 0.93 17.86
CA ILE A 30 -12.13 1.22 16.51
C ILE A 30 -11.85 2.72 16.36
N GLU A 31 -12.76 3.56 16.82
CA GLU A 31 -12.64 5.03 16.74
C GLU A 31 -11.43 5.53 17.51
N ASN A 32 -11.22 5.02 18.71
CA ASN A 32 -10.08 5.39 19.53
C ASN A 32 -8.75 4.93 18.92
N ARG A 33 -8.69 3.70 18.42
CA ARG A 33 -7.51 3.19 17.75
C ARG A 33 -7.17 3.95 16.47
N ALA A 34 -8.17 4.48 15.77
CA ALA A 34 -7.99 5.29 14.56
C ALA A 34 -7.65 6.76 14.83
N ARG A 35 -7.82 7.25 16.06
CA ARG A 35 -7.62 8.65 16.45
C ARG A 35 -6.27 9.20 16.03
N LEU A 36 -5.18 8.48 16.31
CA LEU A 36 -3.82 8.92 15.97
C LEU A 36 -3.65 9.18 14.47
N LEU A 37 -4.19 8.31 13.60
CA LEU A 37 -4.12 8.51 12.15
C LEU A 37 -4.81 9.82 11.73
N PHE A 38 -6.00 10.08 12.25
CA PHE A 38 -6.77 11.27 11.88
C PHE A 38 -6.16 12.54 12.44
N GLU A 39 -5.65 12.55 13.67
CA GLU A 39 -4.93 13.69 14.24
C GLU A 39 -3.66 14.05 13.45
N ILE A 40 -2.92 13.03 12.98
CA ILE A 40 -1.77 13.22 12.09
C ILE A 40 -2.23 13.80 10.75
N ALA A 41 -3.26 13.23 10.13
CA ALA A 41 -3.78 13.69 8.84
C ALA A 41 -4.28 15.15 8.94
N GLU A 42 -5.08 15.46 9.95
CA GLU A 42 -5.58 16.82 10.22
C GLU A 42 -4.45 17.82 10.52
N THR A 43 -3.41 17.38 11.22
CA THR A 43 -2.25 18.24 11.49
C THR A 43 -1.46 18.51 10.23
N VAL A 44 -1.21 17.49 9.41
CA VAL A 44 -0.50 17.66 8.12
C VAL A 44 -1.27 18.58 7.18
N LEU A 45 -2.60 18.43 7.10
CA LEU A 45 -3.46 19.24 6.24
C LEU A 45 -3.56 20.72 6.67
N LYS A 46 -3.06 21.10 7.86
CA LYS A 46 -2.88 22.52 8.22
C LYS A 46 -1.70 23.19 7.51
N TYR A 47 -0.73 22.41 7.02
CA TYR A 47 0.53 22.90 6.47
C TYR A 47 0.77 22.47 5.02
N VAL A 48 -0.01 21.51 4.52
CA VAL A 48 0.12 20.93 3.17
C VAL A 48 -1.26 20.92 2.53
N GLU A 49 -1.34 21.37 1.28
CA GLU A 49 -2.59 21.38 0.52
C GLU A 49 -3.20 19.97 0.41
N PRO A 50 -4.52 19.83 0.54
CA PRO A 50 -5.20 18.52 0.54
C PRO A 50 -4.81 17.62 -0.63
N GLY A 51 -4.82 18.15 -1.83
CA GLY A 51 -4.43 17.43 -3.07
C GLY A 51 -2.96 17.01 -3.15
N GLN A 52 -2.15 17.27 -2.13
CA GLN A 52 -0.73 16.87 -2.04
C GLN A 52 -0.47 15.84 -0.94
N VAL A 53 -1.51 15.41 -0.22
CA VAL A 53 -1.41 14.46 0.89
C VAL A 53 -2.06 13.13 0.49
N GLY A 54 -1.29 12.06 0.47
CA GLY A 54 -1.79 10.70 0.33
C GLY A 54 -1.65 9.91 1.63
N ILE A 55 -2.38 8.82 1.74
CA ILE A 55 -2.27 7.88 2.86
C ILE A 55 -2.03 6.48 2.30
N LYS A 56 -1.06 5.76 2.86
CA LYS A 56 -0.83 4.35 2.56
C LYS A 56 -1.36 3.50 3.71
N ILE A 57 -2.28 2.59 3.40
CA ILE A 57 -2.91 1.67 4.34
C ILE A 57 -2.93 0.24 3.76
N GLY A 58 -3.14 -0.75 4.58
CA GLY A 58 -3.34 -2.12 4.16
C GLY A 58 -3.73 -3.00 5.33
N PRO A 59 -4.37 -4.13 5.09
CA PRO A 59 -4.70 -5.07 6.14
C PRO A 59 -3.41 -5.67 6.70
N MET A 60 -3.40 -5.87 8.00
CA MET A 60 -2.32 -6.61 8.64
C MET A 60 -2.79 -8.03 8.92
N HIS A 61 -2.11 -8.97 8.29
CA HIS A 61 -2.15 -10.37 8.65
C HIS A 61 -0.75 -10.93 8.47
N LEU A 62 -0.01 -11.04 9.56
CA LEU A 62 1.38 -11.51 9.56
C LEU A 62 1.53 -12.61 10.62
N THR A 63 2.22 -12.33 11.72
CA THR A 63 2.43 -13.29 12.82
C THR A 63 2.23 -12.61 14.16
N GLY A 64 2.03 -13.41 15.21
CA GLY A 64 1.87 -12.90 16.57
C GLY A 64 0.71 -11.93 16.72
N PRO A 65 0.91 -10.76 17.34
CA PRO A 65 -0.15 -9.79 17.57
C PRO A 65 -0.68 -9.11 16.29
N PHE A 66 -0.03 -9.32 15.14
CA PHE A 66 -0.43 -8.75 13.86
C PHE A 66 -1.32 -9.69 13.02
N VAL A 67 -1.80 -10.77 13.60
CA VAL A 67 -2.77 -11.66 12.96
C VAL A 67 -4.12 -10.94 12.83
N ALA A 68 -4.74 -11.04 11.67
CA ALA A 68 -6.08 -10.50 11.45
C ALA A 68 -7.09 -11.17 12.39
N ASN A 69 -7.94 -10.36 12.97
CA ASN A 69 -9.01 -10.77 13.89
C ASN A 69 -10.35 -10.14 13.48
N ALA A 70 -11.38 -10.38 14.27
CA ALA A 70 -12.74 -9.91 13.97
C ALA A 70 -12.85 -8.37 13.80
N ASP A 71 -11.96 -7.59 14.43
CA ASP A 71 -11.94 -6.13 14.32
C ASP A 71 -11.19 -5.61 13.09
N THR A 72 -10.41 -6.46 12.41
CA THR A 72 -9.49 -5.99 11.35
C THR A 72 -10.26 -5.40 10.17
N LEU A 73 -11.24 -6.11 9.63
CA LEU A 73 -12.03 -5.61 8.49
C LEU A 73 -12.91 -4.42 8.87
N PRO A 74 -13.72 -4.49 9.95
CA PRO A 74 -14.52 -3.34 10.39
C PRO A 74 -13.67 -2.09 10.70
N GLY A 75 -12.49 -2.26 11.27
CA GLY A 75 -11.56 -1.17 11.53
C GLY A 75 -11.03 -0.52 10.26
N MET A 76 -10.67 -1.31 9.25
CA MET A 76 -10.27 -0.79 7.95
C MET A 76 -11.40 -0.07 7.23
N GLU A 77 -12.61 -0.65 7.24
CA GLU A 77 -13.80 -0.01 6.63
C GLU A 77 -14.10 1.33 7.29
N TYR A 78 -14.07 1.40 8.62
CA TYR A 78 -14.25 2.64 9.37
C TYR A 78 -13.25 3.71 8.96
N VAL A 79 -11.95 3.35 8.95
CA VAL A 79 -10.88 4.28 8.57
C VAL A 79 -11.06 4.76 7.13
N ILE A 80 -11.21 3.85 6.18
CA ILE A 80 -11.28 4.18 4.75
C ILE A 80 -12.54 4.99 4.43
N LYS A 81 -13.67 4.65 5.05
CA LYS A 81 -14.91 5.42 4.91
C LYS A 81 -14.74 6.86 5.41
N ARG A 82 -14.10 7.06 6.57
CA ARG A 82 -13.84 8.38 7.12
C ARG A 82 -12.82 9.18 6.31
N LEU A 83 -11.88 8.51 5.62
CA LEU A 83 -10.94 9.20 4.73
C LEU A 83 -11.63 9.90 3.54
N ASN A 84 -12.87 9.57 3.20
CA ASN A 84 -13.64 10.32 2.21
C ASN A 84 -13.99 11.76 2.64
N ASP A 85 -13.93 12.05 3.93
CA ASP A 85 -14.18 13.39 4.48
C ASP A 85 -12.98 14.34 4.23
N TYR A 86 -11.85 13.80 3.79
CA TYR A 86 -10.61 14.53 3.52
C TYR A 86 -10.34 14.57 2.01
N SER A 87 -10.04 15.76 1.48
CA SER A 87 -9.65 15.94 0.07
C SER A 87 -8.20 15.49 -0.15
N LEU A 88 -7.96 14.18 -0.04
CA LEU A 88 -6.62 13.60 -0.21
C LEU A 88 -6.22 13.50 -1.69
N ALA A 89 -4.90 13.54 -1.96
CA ALA A 89 -4.36 13.24 -3.28
C ALA A 89 -4.66 11.79 -3.70
N HIS A 90 -4.50 10.85 -2.78
CA HIS A 90 -4.76 9.43 -3.02
C HIS A 90 -4.85 8.62 -1.72
N LEU A 91 -5.50 7.48 -1.83
CA LEU A 91 -5.35 6.36 -0.91
C LEU A 91 -4.56 5.24 -1.62
N LEU A 92 -3.39 4.88 -1.08
CA LEU A 92 -2.63 3.73 -1.57
C LEU A 92 -2.95 2.52 -0.70
N MET A 93 -3.57 1.51 -1.29
CA MET A 93 -3.88 0.24 -0.64
C MET A 93 -2.78 -0.78 -0.91
N MET A 94 -2.16 -1.24 0.17
CA MET A 94 -1.26 -2.38 0.11
C MET A 94 -2.07 -3.67 0.08
N GLY A 95 -1.91 -4.47 -0.95
CA GLY A 95 -2.56 -5.77 -1.10
C GLY A 95 -2.08 -6.80 -0.06
N ALA A 96 -2.64 -8.00 -0.13
CA ALA A 96 -2.24 -9.11 0.73
C ALA A 96 -0.77 -9.46 0.54
N THR A 97 -0.02 -9.59 1.63
CA THR A 97 1.37 -10.07 1.65
C THR A 97 1.51 -11.46 2.26
N SER A 98 0.39 -12.04 2.69
CA SER A 98 0.28 -13.37 3.29
C SER A 98 -1.03 -14.02 2.89
N ASP A 99 -1.16 -15.30 3.13
CA ASP A 99 -2.40 -16.05 2.93
C ASP A 99 -3.45 -15.62 3.96
N PHE A 100 -4.66 -15.35 3.51
CA PHE A 100 -5.81 -14.98 4.35
C PHE A 100 -6.74 -16.15 4.67
N THR A 101 -6.43 -17.36 4.21
CA THR A 101 -7.24 -18.56 4.46
C THR A 101 -7.50 -18.76 5.94
N GLY A 102 -8.76 -18.99 6.30
CA GLY A 102 -9.18 -19.17 7.69
C GLY A 102 -9.18 -17.90 8.55
N THR A 103 -8.99 -16.73 7.96
CA THR A 103 -9.05 -15.44 8.67
C THR A 103 -10.31 -14.66 8.31
N PRO A 104 -10.69 -13.64 9.09
CA PRO A 104 -11.77 -12.73 8.74
C PRO A 104 -11.58 -11.97 7.41
N LEU A 105 -10.38 -12.03 6.83
CA LEU A 105 -10.02 -11.39 5.56
C LEU A 105 -10.05 -12.36 4.36
N GLU A 106 -10.43 -13.63 4.54
CA GLU A 106 -10.39 -14.65 3.49
C GLU A 106 -11.13 -14.22 2.21
N GLY A 107 -12.29 -13.59 2.35
CA GLY A 107 -13.07 -13.06 1.22
C GLY A 107 -12.41 -11.89 0.48
N LEU A 108 -11.30 -11.36 0.98
CA LEU A 108 -10.54 -10.25 0.39
C LEU A 108 -9.23 -10.72 -0.28
N ALA A 109 -9.03 -12.02 -0.43
CA ALA A 109 -7.83 -12.55 -1.06
C ALA A 109 -7.67 -12.07 -2.52
N GLY A 110 -6.44 -11.97 -2.98
CA GLY A 110 -6.13 -11.55 -4.35
C GLY A 110 -6.57 -10.11 -4.65
N ASP A 111 -7.39 -9.94 -5.69
CA ASP A 111 -7.92 -8.63 -6.10
C ASP A 111 -9.19 -8.23 -5.32
N GLY A 112 -9.81 -9.16 -4.59
CA GLY A 112 -11.04 -8.94 -3.83
C GLY A 112 -10.96 -7.79 -2.82
N MET A 113 -9.76 -7.54 -2.28
CA MET A 113 -9.51 -6.39 -1.40
C MET A 113 -9.70 -5.06 -2.13
N PHE A 114 -9.14 -4.92 -3.34
CA PHE A 114 -9.26 -3.67 -4.10
C PHE A 114 -10.73 -3.45 -4.52
N ASP A 115 -11.42 -4.50 -4.97
CA ASP A 115 -12.85 -4.45 -5.30
C ASP A 115 -13.72 -4.07 -4.11
N HIS A 116 -13.41 -4.61 -2.93
CA HIS A 116 -14.13 -4.30 -1.70
C HIS A 116 -13.96 -2.82 -1.31
N PHE A 117 -12.72 -2.35 -1.21
CA PHE A 117 -12.45 -0.99 -0.75
C PHE A 117 -12.71 0.09 -1.80
N ARG A 118 -12.74 -0.25 -3.10
CA ARG A 118 -13.24 0.67 -4.14
C ARG A 118 -14.71 1.07 -3.89
N ARG A 119 -15.51 0.18 -3.34
CA ARG A 119 -16.91 0.50 -2.98
C ARG A 119 -17.04 1.37 -1.73
N VAL A 120 -15.99 1.45 -0.94
CA VAL A 120 -15.93 2.24 0.31
C VAL A 120 -15.28 3.60 0.10
N TYR A 121 -14.26 3.69 -0.78
CA TYR A 121 -13.47 4.89 -1.01
C TYR A 121 -13.79 5.53 -2.35
N ASN A 122 -14.09 6.84 -2.34
CA ASN A 122 -14.54 7.59 -3.52
C ASN A 122 -13.41 8.40 -4.21
N GLY A 123 -12.26 8.58 -3.54
CA GLY A 123 -11.13 9.34 -4.06
C GLY A 123 -10.21 8.53 -4.99
N HIS A 124 -9.07 9.11 -5.36
CA HIS A 124 -8.06 8.42 -6.18
C HIS A 124 -7.44 7.24 -5.43
N PHE A 125 -7.62 6.04 -5.98
CA PHE A 125 -7.29 4.77 -5.34
C PHE A 125 -6.15 4.07 -6.06
N ILE A 126 -5.06 3.78 -5.34
CA ILE A 126 -3.83 3.17 -5.88
C ILE A 126 -3.67 1.78 -5.30
N ALA A 127 -3.54 0.76 -6.15
CA ALA A 127 -3.16 -0.60 -5.74
C ALA A 127 -1.64 -0.77 -5.66
N ASN A 128 -1.19 -1.56 -4.71
CA ASN A 128 0.23 -1.93 -4.55
C ASN A 128 0.35 -3.41 -4.11
N VAL A 129 1.53 -3.99 -4.26
CA VAL A 129 1.93 -5.38 -3.96
C VAL A 129 1.67 -6.36 -5.10
N ASP A 130 2.75 -7.04 -5.50
CA ASP A 130 2.81 -8.12 -6.51
C ASP A 130 2.12 -7.76 -7.83
N MET A 131 2.34 -6.54 -8.30
CA MET A 131 1.78 -6.04 -9.56
C MET A 131 2.65 -6.41 -10.74
N SER A 132 2.06 -7.15 -11.69
CA SER A 132 2.53 -7.25 -13.07
C SER A 132 1.86 -6.17 -13.93
N GLN A 133 2.42 -5.89 -15.11
CA GLN A 133 1.80 -5.02 -16.09
C GLN A 133 0.38 -5.49 -16.45
N GLU A 134 0.20 -6.79 -16.66
CA GLU A 134 -1.09 -7.39 -17.02
C GLU A 134 -2.12 -7.18 -15.90
N ARG A 135 -1.74 -7.49 -14.64
CA ARG A 135 -2.63 -7.30 -13.49
C ARG A 135 -2.99 -5.83 -13.32
N ALA A 136 -2.01 -4.92 -13.45
CA ALA A 136 -2.25 -3.48 -13.37
C ALA A 136 -3.24 -3.00 -14.42
N ASN A 137 -3.03 -3.38 -15.68
CA ASN A 137 -3.92 -3.02 -16.78
C ASN A 137 -5.35 -3.56 -16.56
N ARG A 138 -5.50 -4.79 -16.07
CA ARG A 138 -6.80 -5.40 -15.77
C ARG A 138 -7.54 -4.62 -14.68
N LEU A 139 -6.87 -4.30 -13.57
CA LEU A 139 -7.47 -3.57 -12.43
C LEU A 139 -7.91 -2.16 -12.82
N ILE A 140 -7.10 -1.45 -13.61
CA ILE A 140 -7.41 -0.10 -14.10
C ILE A 140 -8.57 -0.16 -15.11
N ALA A 141 -8.52 -1.08 -16.08
CA ALA A 141 -9.57 -1.24 -17.08
C ALA A 141 -10.94 -1.61 -16.48
N ALA A 142 -10.94 -2.36 -15.37
CA ALA A 142 -12.14 -2.70 -14.62
C ALA A 142 -12.67 -1.55 -13.75
N GLY A 143 -11.92 -0.46 -13.60
CA GLY A 143 -12.28 0.64 -12.69
C GLY A 143 -12.14 0.29 -11.21
N THR A 144 -11.50 -0.84 -10.90
CA THR A 144 -11.23 -1.27 -9.51
C THR A 144 -10.27 -0.31 -8.82
N VAL A 145 -9.28 0.20 -9.55
CA VAL A 145 -8.33 1.21 -9.07
C VAL A 145 -8.06 2.26 -10.15
N ASP A 146 -7.62 3.44 -9.74
CA ASP A 146 -7.29 4.53 -10.68
C ASP A 146 -5.85 4.45 -11.18
N SER A 147 -4.96 3.87 -10.39
CA SER A 147 -3.55 3.65 -10.76
C SER A 147 -2.92 2.53 -9.92
N VAL A 148 -1.69 2.15 -10.28
CA VAL A 148 -0.94 1.08 -9.62
C VAL A 148 0.46 1.54 -9.29
N ALA A 149 0.93 1.21 -8.09
CA ALA A 149 2.28 1.49 -7.64
C ALA A 149 3.16 0.25 -7.74
N PHE A 150 4.28 0.38 -8.44
CA PHE A 150 5.33 -0.62 -8.57
C PHE A 150 6.51 -0.23 -7.68
N ALA A 151 7.06 -1.18 -6.91
CA ALA A 151 8.27 -0.98 -6.13
C ALA A 151 9.40 -1.89 -6.62
N ARG A 152 9.28 -3.18 -6.38
CA ARG A 152 10.32 -4.17 -6.72
C ARG A 152 10.76 -4.13 -8.17
N PRO A 153 9.85 -4.12 -9.18
CA PRO A 153 10.27 -4.04 -10.58
C PRO A 153 11.08 -2.79 -10.90
N TYR A 154 10.83 -1.65 -10.23
CA TYR A 154 11.60 -0.43 -10.42
C TYR A 154 13.02 -0.49 -9.89
N ILE A 155 13.31 -1.34 -8.89
CA ILE A 155 14.68 -1.52 -8.40
C ILE A 155 15.61 -2.00 -9.53
N ALA A 156 15.15 -3.03 -10.26
CA ALA A 156 15.95 -3.64 -11.33
C ALA A 156 15.72 -3.01 -12.72
N ASN A 157 14.74 -2.13 -12.86
CA ASN A 157 14.38 -1.50 -14.13
C ASN A 157 14.09 -0.01 -13.89
N PRO A 158 15.10 0.87 -13.88
CA PRO A 158 14.92 2.31 -13.67
C PRO A 158 14.04 2.95 -14.76
N ASP A 159 13.93 2.33 -15.92
CA ASP A 159 13.12 2.69 -17.08
C ASP A 159 11.86 1.81 -17.23
N LEU A 160 11.31 1.27 -16.14
CA LEU A 160 10.20 0.31 -16.13
C LEU A 160 9.00 0.72 -17.00
N ALA A 161 8.61 1.99 -16.93
CA ALA A 161 7.51 2.51 -17.74
C ALA A 161 7.80 2.40 -19.25
N GLY A 162 9.02 2.70 -19.68
CA GLY A 162 9.48 2.53 -21.06
C GLY A 162 9.47 1.06 -21.49
N ARG A 163 9.92 0.17 -20.61
CA ARG A 163 9.90 -1.28 -20.86
C ARG A 163 8.48 -1.79 -21.04
N PHE A 164 7.55 -1.34 -20.22
CA PHE A 164 6.13 -1.69 -20.37
C PHE A 164 5.53 -1.18 -21.68
N LEU A 165 5.83 0.04 -22.08
CA LEU A 165 5.33 0.63 -23.34
C LEU A 165 5.83 -0.12 -24.58
N THR A 166 7.06 -0.61 -24.53
CA THR A 166 7.70 -1.30 -25.68
C THR A 166 7.64 -2.82 -25.59
N SER A 167 7.00 -3.36 -24.54
CA SER A 167 7.00 -4.80 -24.23
C SER A 167 8.42 -5.40 -24.13
N ALA A 168 9.38 -4.59 -23.67
CA ALA A 168 10.75 -5.03 -23.51
C ALA A 168 10.92 -5.94 -22.28
N PRO A 169 11.91 -6.85 -22.31
CA PRO A 169 12.17 -7.75 -21.18
C PRO A 169 12.56 -6.98 -19.93
N LEU A 170 12.12 -7.45 -18.77
CA LEU A 170 12.50 -6.90 -17.48
C LEU A 170 13.80 -7.56 -16.98
N SER A 171 14.64 -6.75 -16.34
CA SER A 171 15.80 -7.25 -15.59
C SER A 171 15.33 -7.89 -14.29
N GLU A 172 15.98 -8.98 -13.89
CA GLU A 172 15.71 -9.65 -12.62
C GLU A 172 16.38 -8.92 -11.44
N ILE A 173 15.73 -8.98 -10.29
CA ILE A 173 16.25 -8.39 -9.06
C ILE A 173 17.33 -9.31 -8.47
N ASN A 174 18.49 -8.76 -8.16
CA ASN A 174 19.50 -9.44 -7.36
C ASN A 174 19.17 -9.30 -5.86
N TRP A 175 18.35 -10.19 -5.34
CA TRP A 175 17.84 -10.17 -3.96
C TRP A 175 18.94 -10.01 -2.88
N PRO A 176 20.10 -10.68 -2.97
CA PRO A 176 21.18 -10.49 -2.00
C PRO A 176 21.67 -9.03 -1.85
N THR A 177 21.47 -8.19 -2.87
CA THR A 177 21.97 -6.81 -2.87
C THR A 177 20.92 -5.75 -2.58
N VAL A 178 19.60 -6.08 -2.68
CA VAL A 178 18.50 -5.11 -2.54
C VAL A 178 18.51 -4.35 -1.22
N TYR A 179 18.89 -5.02 -0.14
CA TYR A 179 18.96 -4.44 1.21
C TYR A 179 20.39 -4.39 1.77
N ALA A 180 21.40 -4.63 0.91
CA ALA A 180 22.78 -4.50 1.30
C ALA A 180 23.21 -3.02 1.29
N SER A 181 24.26 -2.70 2.05
CA SER A 181 24.84 -1.36 2.02
C SER A 181 25.56 -1.09 0.69
N GLY A 182 25.44 0.14 0.21
CA GLY A 182 26.15 0.62 -0.99
C GLY A 182 25.27 0.65 -2.26
N PRO A 183 25.85 1.08 -3.39
CA PRO A 183 25.10 1.31 -4.62
C PRO A 183 24.78 0.03 -5.40
N LYS A 184 25.54 -1.06 -5.18
CA LYS A 184 25.43 -2.29 -5.95
C LYS A 184 24.09 -2.95 -5.79
N GLY A 185 23.40 -3.22 -6.91
CA GLY A 185 22.08 -3.84 -6.93
C GLY A 185 20.96 -2.90 -6.48
N TYR A 186 21.25 -1.59 -6.39
CA TYR A 186 20.27 -0.58 -5.99
C TYR A 186 20.19 0.57 -7.01
N ILE A 187 21.34 1.08 -7.50
CA ILE A 187 21.39 2.18 -8.46
C ILE A 187 22.24 1.87 -9.71
N ASP A 188 22.70 0.66 -9.89
CA ASP A 188 23.61 0.24 -10.96
C ASP A 188 22.93 -0.66 -12.01
N TYR A 189 21.60 -0.81 -11.98
CA TYR A 189 20.89 -1.54 -13.02
C TYR A 189 20.85 -0.73 -14.32
N PRO A 190 21.14 -1.39 -15.48
CA PRO A 190 21.18 -0.70 -16.76
C PRO A 190 19.76 -0.37 -17.27
N THR A 191 19.65 0.73 -17.99
CA THR A 191 18.48 1.03 -18.82
C THR A 191 18.54 0.27 -20.15
N LEU A 192 17.43 0.21 -20.89
CA LEU A 192 17.40 -0.37 -22.25
C LEU A 192 18.41 0.30 -23.19
N LEU A 193 18.58 1.63 -23.09
CA LEU A 193 19.49 2.38 -23.94
C LEU A 193 20.96 2.01 -23.68
N THR A 194 21.33 1.83 -22.41
CA THR A 194 22.68 1.38 -22.05
C THR A 194 22.98 -0.05 -22.51
N THR A 195 22.00 -0.93 -22.45
CA THR A 195 22.16 -2.34 -22.90
C THR A 195 22.37 -2.44 -24.42
N LEU A 196 21.74 -1.54 -25.19
CA LEU A 196 21.87 -1.51 -26.66
C LEU A 196 23.17 -0.85 -27.13
N SER A 197 23.81 -0.02 -26.31
CA SER A 197 25.10 0.60 -26.64
C SER A 197 26.30 -0.31 -26.40
N ASP A 198 26.15 -1.35 -25.57
CA ASP A 198 27.22 -2.31 -25.21
C ASP A 198 27.16 -3.61 -26.03
N SER A 199 26.23 -3.72 -27.00
CA SER A 199 26.03 -4.84 -27.92
C SER A 199 26.45 -4.47 -29.34
#